data_8e32c5c0c66026798dbcfe40d6c48211
#
_entry.id   8e32c5c0c66026798dbcfe40d6c48211
#
_cell.length_a   1.000
_cell.length_b   1.000
_cell.length_c   1.000
_cell.angle_alpha   90.00
_cell.angle_beta   90.00
_cell.angle_gamma   90.00
#
_symmetry.space_group_name_H-M   'P 1'
#
loop_
_entity.id
_entity.type
_entity.pdbx_description
1 polymer ?
#
loop_
_entity_poly.entity_id
_entity_poly.type
_entity_poly.pdbx_seq_one_letter_code
_entity_poly.pdbx_strand_id
1 'polypeptide(L)'
;MLEALKKEVCEANLELVKHGLVIFTWGNVSAIDRTSGLVVIKPSGVAYEQMKPEDMVVVDLDGHIVEGSLKPSSDTPTHLVLYKAFPAIGGVVHTHSTYALSLIHISEPTRLRCI
;
A
#
# COMPACT_ATOMS: atom_id res chain seq x y z
N MET A 1 -2.74 -0.22 -16.29
CA MET A 1 -3.70 0.49 -15.41
C MET A 1 -2.98 1.03 -14.18
N LEU A 2 -3.08 2.32 -13.93
CA LEU A 2 -2.52 2.99 -12.74
C LEU A 2 -1.00 2.78 -12.56
N GLU A 3 -0.25 2.80 -13.64
CA GLU A 3 1.20 2.53 -13.59
C GLU A 3 1.96 3.50 -12.68
N ALA A 4 1.61 4.78 -12.71
CA ALA A 4 2.24 5.78 -11.84
C ALA A 4 1.94 5.48 -10.37
N LEU A 5 0.71 5.11 -10.05
CA LEU A 5 0.32 4.78 -8.69
C LEU A 5 0.98 3.49 -8.23
N LYS A 6 1.09 2.49 -9.10
CA LYS A 6 1.81 1.25 -8.80
C LYS A 6 3.26 1.51 -8.47
N LYS A 7 3.91 2.38 -9.22
CA LYS A 7 5.31 2.77 -8.96
C LYS A 7 5.43 3.43 -7.60
N GLU A 8 4.54 4.36 -7.29
CA GLU A 8 4.50 5.08 -6.02
C GLU A 8 4.31 4.13 -4.83
N VAL A 9 3.35 3.20 -4.95
CA VAL A 9 3.07 2.22 -3.91
C VAL A 9 4.25 1.27 -3.73
N CYS A 10 4.86 0.82 -4.82
CA CYS A 10 6.05 -0.03 -4.75
C CYS A 10 7.19 0.68 -4.04
N GLU A 11 7.47 1.91 -4.42
CA GLU A 11 8.53 2.71 -3.78
C GLU A 11 8.25 2.94 -2.30
N ALA A 12 7.01 3.22 -1.94
CA ALA A 12 6.62 3.42 -0.55
C ALA A 12 6.81 2.15 0.28
N ASN A 13 6.49 0.98 -0.27
CA ASN A 13 6.75 -0.28 0.40
C ASN A 13 8.25 -0.52 0.60
N LEU A 14 9.07 -0.18 -0.38
CA LEU A 14 10.53 -0.30 -0.27
C LEU A 14 11.10 0.68 0.77
N GLU A 15 10.48 1.83 0.96
CA GLU A 15 10.85 2.77 2.01
C GLU A 15 10.66 2.17 3.41
N LEU A 16 9.68 1.29 3.60
CA LEU A 16 9.51 0.59 4.88
C LEU A 16 10.77 -0.21 5.23
N VAL A 17 11.35 -0.88 4.26
CA VAL A 17 12.59 -1.66 4.45
C VAL A 17 13.75 -0.73 4.73
N LYS A 18 13.89 0.32 3.93
CA LYS A 18 14.98 1.29 4.04
C LYS A 18 15.04 1.92 5.43
N HIS A 19 13.91 2.14 6.07
CA HIS A 19 13.83 2.74 7.39
C HIS A 19 13.72 1.73 8.53
N GLY A 20 13.86 0.43 8.23
CA GLY A 20 13.83 -0.62 9.25
C GLY A 20 12.48 -0.79 9.93
N LEU A 21 11.40 -0.46 9.24
CA LEU A 21 10.05 -0.48 9.80
C LEU A 21 9.33 -1.81 9.62
N VAL A 22 9.92 -2.75 8.89
CA VAL A 22 9.32 -4.05 8.62
C VAL A 22 10.31 -5.17 8.86
N ILE A 23 9.78 -6.37 9.14
CA ILE A 23 10.55 -7.61 9.29
C ILE A 23 9.98 -8.60 8.28
N PHE A 24 10.85 -9.27 7.50
CA PHE A 24 10.45 -10.21 6.45
C PHE A 24 9.56 -9.53 5.42
N THR A 25 8.35 -10.08 5.18
CA THR A 25 7.37 -9.52 4.24
C THR A 25 6.21 -8.82 4.96
N TRP A 26 6.31 -8.66 6.27
CA TRP A 26 5.28 -8.04 7.09
C TRP A 26 5.30 -6.53 6.93
N GLY A 27 4.14 -5.91 7.07
CA GLY A 27 3.99 -4.49 6.81
C GLY A 27 3.69 -4.22 5.33
N ASN A 28 2.96 -3.15 5.06
CA ASN A 28 2.56 -2.85 3.68
C ASN A 28 2.04 -1.43 3.57
N VAL A 29 2.08 -0.94 2.34
CA VAL A 29 1.53 0.36 1.96
C VAL A 29 0.57 0.13 0.81
N SER A 30 -0.53 0.85 0.82
CA SER A 30 -1.43 0.95 -0.31
C SER A 30 -1.74 2.41 -0.62
N ALA A 31 -2.31 2.65 -1.78
CA ALA A 31 -2.84 3.96 -2.16
C ALA A 31 -4.11 3.80 -2.97
N ILE A 32 -4.95 4.81 -2.93
CA ILE A 32 -6.22 4.80 -3.67
C ILE A 32 -6.21 5.90 -4.73
N ASP A 33 -6.75 5.57 -5.89
CA ASP A 33 -7.11 6.55 -6.90
C ASP A 33 -8.59 6.88 -6.70
N ARG A 34 -8.88 8.05 -6.15
CA ARG A 34 -10.25 8.45 -5.83
C ARG A 34 -11.12 8.64 -7.06
N THR A 35 -10.52 8.92 -8.20
CA THR A 35 -11.25 9.10 -9.46
C THR A 35 -11.90 7.78 -9.91
N SER A 36 -11.14 6.68 -9.86
CA SER A 36 -11.63 5.36 -10.27
C SER A 36 -12.17 4.53 -9.10
N GLY A 37 -11.84 4.90 -7.86
CA GLY A 37 -12.17 4.11 -6.69
C GLY A 37 -11.33 2.85 -6.55
N LEU A 38 -10.17 2.77 -7.23
CA LEU A 38 -9.32 1.59 -7.22
C LEU A 38 -8.15 1.77 -6.28
N VAL A 39 -7.79 0.70 -5.59
CA VAL A 39 -6.71 0.65 -4.60
C VAL A 39 -5.58 -0.19 -5.15
N VAL A 40 -4.36 0.33 -5.07
CA VAL A 40 -3.14 -0.40 -5.40
C VAL A 40 -2.48 -0.82 -4.09
N ILE A 41 -2.19 -2.11 -3.96
CA ILE A 41 -1.63 -2.66 -2.73
C ILE A 41 -0.53 -3.68 -3.04
N LYS A 42 0.38 -3.81 -2.09
CA LYS A 42 1.47 -4.79 -2.14
C LYS A 42 0.92 -6.22 -2.25
N PRO A 43 1.54 -7.07 -3.09
CA PRO A 43 1.19 -8.47 -3.11
C PRO A 43 1.63 -9.20 -1.83
N SER A 44 0.93 -10.28 -1.50
CA SER A 44 1.25 -11.12 -0.37
C SER A 44 2.47 -12.00 -0.68
N GLY A 45 3.38 -12.11 0.29
CA GLY A 45 4.44 -13.11 0.23
C GLY A 45 5.58 -12.85 -0.76
N VAL A 46 5.63 -11.66 -1.34
CA VAL A 46 6.74 -11.28 -2.23
C VAL A 46 7.81 -10.57 -1.40
N ALA A 47 9.05 -11.03 -1.52
CA ALA A 47 10.17 -10.39 -0.83
C ALA A 47 10.39 -8.97 -1.35
N TYR A 48 10.69 -8.04 -0.44
CA TYR A 48 10.84 -6.63 -0.80
C TYR A 48 11.90 -6.40 -1.86
N GLU A 49 13.02 -7.11 -1.78
CA GLU A 49 14.13 -6.97 -2.73
C GLU A 49 13.80 -7.49 -4.13
N GLN A 50 12.73 -8.23 -4.28
CA GLN A 50 12.28 -8.75 -5.57
C GLN A 50 11.03 -8.04 -6.09
N MET A 51 10.47 -7.14 -5.30
CA MET A 51 9.21 -6.48 -5.61
C MET A 51 9.39 -5.42 -6.68
N LYS A 52 8.50 -5.41 -7.65
CA LYS A 52 8.49 -4.47 -8.78
C LYS A 52 7.12 -3.81 -8.88
N PRO A 53 7.01 -2.63 -9.52
CA PRO A 53 5.71 -2.00 -9.74
C PRO A 53 4.69 -2.92 -10.42
N GLU A 54 5.14 -3.77 -11.33
CA GLU A 54 4.27 -4.71 -12.05
C GLU A 54 3.65 -5.76 -11.13
N ASP A 55 4.26 -5.99 -9.97
CA ASP A 55 3.75 -6.97 -8.98
C ASP A 55 2.60 -6.43 -8.15
N MET A 56 2.39 -5.12 -8.16
CA MET A 56 1.32 -4.50 -7.37
C MET A 56 -0.04 -4.97 -7.85
N VAL A 57 -0.97 -5.16 -6.92
CA VAL A 57 -2.31 -5.65 -7.19
C VAL A 57 -3.29 -4.49 -7.13
N VAL A 58 -4.22 -4.43 -8.07
CA VAL A 58 -5.29 -3.43 -8.09
C VAL A 58 -6.59 -4.10 -7.66
N VAL A 59 -7.22 -3.55 -6.63
CA VAL A 59 -8.49 -4.06 -6.12
C VAL A 59 -9.52 -2.92 -6.06
N ASP A 60 -10.80 -3.27 -6.10
CA ASP A 60 -11.86 -2.30 -5.85
C ASP A 60 -12.13 -2.20 -4.33
N LEU A 61 -13.04 -1.32 -3.95
CA LEU A 61 -13.37 -1.12 -2.54
C LEU A 61 -14.13 -2.29 -1.92
N ASP A 62 -14.61 -3.21 -2.72
CA ASP A 62 -15.26 -4.44 -2.24
C ASP A 62 -14.28 -5.60 -2.12
N GLY A 63 -13.02 -5.38 -2.51
CA GLY A 63 -11.98 -6.40 -2.40
C GLY A 63 -11.81 -7.29 -3.61
N HIS A 64 -12.49 -6.99 -4.72
CA HIS A 64 -12.34 -7.75 -5.95
C HIS A 64 -11.05 -7.34 -6.66
N ILE A 65 -10.30 -8.33 -7.15
CA ILE A 65 -9.08 -8.08 -7.91
C ILE A 65 -9.47 -7.57 -9.30
N VAL A 66 -9.05 -6.35 -9.63
CA VAL A 66 -9.29 -5.73 -10.92
C VAL A 66 -8.14 -6.00 -11.88
N GLU A 67 -6.92 -5.97 -11.37
CA GLU A 67 -5.71 -6.23 -12.16
C GLU A 67 -4.63 -6.82 -11.27
N GLY A 68 -3.87 -7.75 -11.82
CA GLY A 68 -2.76 -8.38 -11.13
C GLY A 68 -2.86 -9.89 -11.12
N SER A 69 -1.71 -10.56 -11.22
CA SER A 69 -1.63 -12.01 -11.20
C SER A 69 -1.33 -12.57 -9.83
N LEU A 70 -0.88 -11.73 -8.90
CA LEU A 70 -0.50 -12.14 -7.55
C LEU A 70 -1.65 -11.89 -6.58
N LYS A 71 -1.59 -12.57 -5.46
CA LYS A 71 -2.58 -12.41 -4.40
C LYS A 71 -2.28 -11.11 -3.65
N PRO A 72 -3.29 -10.25 -3.40
CA PRO A 72 -3.05 -9.03 -2.62
C PRO A 72 -2.71 -9.34 -1.17
N SER A 73 -2.09 -8.38 -0.50
CA SER A 73 -1.75 -8.50 0.92
C SER A 73 -2.95 -8.99 1.73
N SER A 74 -2.69 -9.83 2.74
CA SER A 74 -3.73 -10.31 3.66
C SER A 74 -4.35 -9.17 4.47
N ASP A 75 -3.70 -8.01 4.55
CA ASP A 75 -4.20 -6.83 5.23
C ASP A 75 -5.14 -5.99 4.37
N THR A 76 -5.39 -6.39 3.13
CA THR A 76 -6.25 -5.66 2.21
C THR A 76 -7.61 -5.29 2.82
N PRO A 77 -8.33 -6.18 3.50
CA PRO A 77 -9.63 -5.80 4.09
C PRO A 77 -9.51 -4.63 5.05
N THR A 78 -8.46 -4.56 5.86
CA THR A 78 -8.23 -3.45 6.79
C THR A 78 -8.00 -2.14 6.04
N HIS A 79 -7.17 -2.18 4.99
CA HIS A 79 -6.94 -0.99 4.16
C HIS A 79 -8.24 -0.48 3.55
N LEU A 80 -9.07 -1.37 3.03
CA LEU A 80 -10.33 -0.99 2.38
C LEU A 80 -11.32 -0.36 3.36
N VAL A 81 -11.40 -0.89 4.58
CA VAL A 81 -12.23 -0.30 5.63
C VAL A 81 -11.83 1.14 5.90
N LEU A 82 -10.53 1.41 5.97
CA LEU A 82 -10.02 2.77 6.22
C LEU A 82 -10.32 3.71 5.06
N TYR A 83 -10.20 3.26 3.82
CA TYR A 83 -10.54 4.09 2.66
C TYR A 83 -12.01 4.45 2.61
N LYS A 84 -12.89 3.52 3.03
CA LYS A 84 -14.33 3.79 3.12
C LYS A 84 -14.67 4.74 4.25
N ALA A 85 -13.99 4.60 5.39
CA ALA A 85 -14.26 5.41 6.58
C ALA A 85 -13.70 6.82 6.48
N PHE A 86 -12.59 7.01 5.75
CA PHE A 86 -11.86 8.28 5.68
C PHE A 86 -11.70 8.71 4.22
N PRO A 87 -12.72 9.41 3.65
CA PRO A 87 -12.68 9.77 2.22
C PRO A 87 -11.54 10.70 1.83
N ALA A 88 -10.92 11.38 2.80
CA ALA A 88 -9.85 12.34 2.52
C ALA A 88 -8.46 11.72 2.43
N ILE A 89 -8.27 10.45 2.85
CA ILE A 89 -6.96 9.83 2.78
C ILE A 89 -6.66 9.29 1.39
N GLY A 90 -5.38 9.35 1.00
CA GLY A 90 -4.92 8.82 -0.29
C GLY A 90 -4.07 7.57 -0.15
N GLY A 91 -3.63 7.23 1.06
CA GLY A 91 -2.82 6.05 1.30
C GLY A 91 -2.94 5.53 2.72
N VAL A 92 -2.60 4.26 2.89
CA VAL A 92 -2.58 3.59 4.19
C VAL A 92 -1.24 2.89 4.36
N VAL A 93 -0.61 3.11 5.52
CA VAL A 93 0.63 2.45 5.91
C VAL A 93 0.33 1.55 7.11
N HIS A 94 0.61 0.27 6.96
CA HIS A 94 0.50 -0.71 8.05
C HIS A 94 1.89 -1.21 8.42
N THR A 95 2.28 -1.03 9.67
CA THR A 95 3.57 -1.49 10.17
C THR A 95 3.45 -1.79 11.65
N HIS A 96 4.38 -2.62 12.15
CA HIS A 96 4.46 -2.95 13.58
C HIS A 96 5.51 -2.09 14.32
N SER A 97 6.01 -1.04 13.67
CA SER A 97 7.05 -0.18 14.21
C SER A 97 6.48 1.09 14.84
N THR A 98 7.09 1.53 15.94
CA THR A 98 6.78 2.82 16.56
C THR A 98 7.32 4.01 15.75
N TYR A 99 8.13 3.75 14.73
CA TYR A 99 8.71 4.79 13.87
C TYR A 99 7.87 5.10 12.64
N ALA A 100 6.65 4.57 12.57
CA ALA A 100 5.76 4.77 11.42
C ALA A 100 5.47 6.24 11.13
N LEU A 101 5.49 7.11 12.14
CA LEU A 101 5.27 8.55 11.95
C LEU A 101 6.33 9.19 11.06
N SER A 102 7.56 8.67 11.07
CA SER A 102 8.62 9.16 10.18
C SER A 102 8.29 8.92 8.71
N LEU A 103 7.63 7.80 8.42
CA LEU A 103 7.21 7.46 7.05
C LEU A 103 6.15 8.43 6.55
N ILE A 104 5.27 8.90 7.42
CA ILE A 104 4.24 9.88 7.04
C ILE A 104 4.89 11.16 6.52
N HIS A 105 5.94 11.64 7.18
CA HIS A 105 6.66 12.83 6.75
C HIS A 105 7.41 12.62 5.43
N ILE A 106 7.95 11.43 5.21
CA ILE A 106 8.69 11.09 4.00
C ILE A 106 7.76 11.06 2.77
N SER A 107 6.52 10.64 2.96
CA SER A 107 5.59 10.40 1.86
C SER A 107 4.69 11.60 1.52
N GLU A 108 4.94 12.77 2.10
CA GLU A 108 4.19 13.96 1.72
C GLU A 108 4.41 14.30 0.25
N PRO A 109 3.41 14.85 -0.46
CA PRO A 109 2.11 15.33 0.03
C PRO A 109 0.99 14.28 0.09
N THR A 110 1.29 13.01 -0.10
CA THR A 110 0.29 11.94 -0.01
C THR A 110 -0.27 11.89 1.40
N ARG A 111 -1.60 11.95 1.52
CA ARG A 111 -2.25 11.84 2.82
C ARG A 111 -2.30 10.38 3.22
N LEU A 112 -1.51 10.02 4.22
CA LEU A 112 -1.38 8.65 4.71
C LEU A 112 -2.14 8.45 6.02
N ARG A 113 -2.69 7.25 6.18
CA ARG A 113 -3.18 6.74 7.45
C ARG A 113 -2.23 5.65 7.91
N CYS A 114 -1.67 5.81 9.10
CA CYS A 114 -0.78 4.81 9.70
C CYS A 114 -1.57 3.94 10.68
N ILE A 115 -1.40 2.65 10.57
CA ILE A 115 -2.05 1.68 11.45
C ILE A 115 -1.08 0.64 11.99
#